data_9292711211a5ca24f323e86f4e093a72
#
_entry.id   9292711211a5ca24f323e86f4e093a72
#
_cell.length_a   1.000
_cell.length_b   1.000
_cell.length_c   1.000
_cell.angle_alpha   90.00
_cell.angle_beta   90.00
_cell.angle_gamma   90.00
#
_symmetry.space_group_name_H-M   'P 1'
#
loop_
_entity.id
_entity.type
_entity.pdbx_description
1 polymer ?
#
loop_
_entity_poly.entity_id
_entity_poly.type
_entity_poly.pdbx_seq_one_letter_code
_entity_poly.pdbx_strand_id
1 'polypeptide(L)'
;MKFEKALVTGGAGFIGSHLVEELLKHNVKVLVVDNLLTGKKSNIDKLDNVETIYDDLGSDASLRAIETFNPDVCFHLAAQSSVVISVEDPLLDFEHNLLQPIKLLQKLIHTDCKKFVFSSSGGTIFGEPNVIPTSEKDYAGEPVSPYGVAKKKLNDFIELMLQDKNMSYS
;
A
#
# COMPACT_ATOMS: atom_id res chain seq x y z
N MET A 1 19.17 -6.61 3.96
CA MET A 1 18.31 -6.83 5.14
C MET A 1 17.50 -8.08 4.83
N LYS A 2 17.44 -9.05 5.73
CA LYS A 2 16.66 -10.28 5.53
C LYS A 2 15.35 -10.11 6.29
N PHE A 3 14.22 -10.19 5.62
CA PHE A 3 12.90 -10.15 6.24
C PHE A 3 12.42 -11.57 6.52
N GLU A 4 11.73 -11.79 7.63
CA GLU A 4 11.12 -13.07 8.00
C GLU A 4 9.59 -13.02 7.86
N LYS A 5 9.00 -11.82 8.06
CA LYS A 5 7.56 -11.58 8.01
C LYS A 5 7.24 -10.37 7.15
N ALA A 6 6.40 -10.54 6.15
CA ALA A 6 5.95 -9.46 5.27
C ALA A 6 4.44 -9.28 5.34
N LEU A 7 3.99 -8.03 5.48
CA LEU A 7 2.62 -7.64 5.20
C LEU A 7 2.51 -7.20 3.74
N VAL A 8 1.55 -7.75 3.00
CA VAL A 8 1.22 -7.32 1.64
C VAL A 8 -0.24 -6.87 1.61
N THR A 9 -0.48 -5.56 1.57
CA THR A 9 -1.82 -5.05 1.35
C THR A 9 -2.13 -5.04 -0.14
N GLY A 10 -3.34 -5.40 -0.53
CA GLY A 10 -3.67 -5.62 -1.94
C GLY A 10 -3.03 -6.89 -2.53
N GLY A 11 -2.74 -7.87 -1.66
CA GLY A 11 -2.04 -9.10 -2.05
C GLY A 11 -2.85 -10.04 -2.93
N ALA A 12 -4.17 -9.89 -3.03
CA ALA A 12 -5.02 -10.63 -3.96
C ALA A 12 -5.15 -9.94 -5.34
N GLY A 13 -4.54 -8.75 -5.51
CA GLY A 13 -4.44 -8.06 -6.79
C GLY A 13 -3.37 -8.64 -7.72
N PHE A 14 -3.23 -8.05 -8.92
CA PHE A 14 -2.29 -8.56 -9.93
C PHE A 14 -0.83 -8.48 -9.45
N ILE A 15 -0.35 -7.29 -9.06
CA ILE A 15 1.04 -7.12 -8.59
C ILE A 15 1.24 -7.84 -7.26
N GLY A 16 0.27 -7.70 -6.34
CA GLY A 16 0.37 -8.24 -4.99
C GLY A 16 0.50 -9.76 -4.97
N SER A 17 -0.25 -10.48 -5.79
CA SER A 17 -0.19 -11.95 -5.82
C SER A 17 1.17 -12.48 -6.29
N HIS A 18 1.76 -11.86 -7.31
CA HIS A 18 3.11 -12.22 -7.77
C HIS A 18 4.17 -11.91 -6.71
N LEU A 19 4.03 -10.80 -5.98
CA LEU A 19 4.93 -10.49 -4.87
C LEU A 19 4.78 -11.50 -3.74
N VAL A 20 3.56 -11.90 -3.39
CA VAL A 20 3.31 -12.95 -2.38
C VAL A 20 3.99 -14.26 -2.79
N GLU A 21 3.82 -14.72 -4.04
CA GLU A 21 4.50 -15.91 -4.55
C GLU A 21 6.02 -15.81 -4.40
N GLU A 22 6.60 -14.67 -4.73
CA GLU A 22 8.06 -14.48 -4.67
C GLU A 22 8.55 -14.48 -3.22
N LEU A 23 7.85 -13.82 -2.30
CA LEU A 23 8.18 -13.82 -0.88
C LEU A 23 8.18 -15.24 -0.28
N LEU A 24 7.19 -16.06 -0.65
CA LEU A 24 7.11 -17.46 -0.20
C LEU A 24 8.28 -18.30 -0.68
N LYS A 25 8.76 -18.12 -1.93
CA LYS A 25 9.97 -18.81 -2.44
C LYS A 25 11.22 -18.49 -1.61
N HIS A 26 11.24 -17.34 -0.98
CA HIS A 26 12.30 -16.91 -0.06
C HIS A 26 12.05 -17.29 1.41
N ASN A 27 11.05 -18.14 1.69
CA ASN A 27 10.64 -18.57 3.02
C ASN A 27 10.22 -17.43 3.96
N VAL A 28 9.67 -16.35 3.41
CA VAL A 28 9.08 -15.25 4.17
C VAL A 28 7.64 -15.63 4.53
N LYS A 29 7.25 -15.46 5.79
CA LYS A 29 5.84 -15.58 6.21
C LYS A 29 5.09 -14.36 5.72
N VAL A 30 3.91 -14.57 5.12
CA VAL A 30 3.15 -13.48 4.51
C VAL A 30 1.77 -13.36 5.13
N LEU A 31 1.42 -12.14 5.56
CA LEU A 31 0.04 -11.75 5.83
C LEU A 31 -0.45 -10.89 4.64
N VAL A 32 -1.55 -11.30 4.05
CA VAL A 32 -2.27 -10.53 3.02
C VAL A 32 -3.50 -9.87 3.64
N VAL A 33 -3.67 -8.58 3.38
CA VAL A 33 -4.91 -7.83 3.66
C VAL A 33 -5.44 -7.28 2.35
N ASP A 34 -6.67 -7.66 1.97
CA ASP A 34 -7.30 -7.29 0.70
C ASP A 34 -8.82 -7.29 0.85
N ASN A 35 -9.51 -6.23 0.48
CA ASN A 35 -10.98 -6.17 0.54
C ASN A 35 -11.67 -6.75 -0.70
N LEU A 36 -10.89 -7.24 -1.66
CA LEU A 36 -11.36 -7.83 -2.92
C LEU A 36 -12.13 -6.86 -3.83
N LEU A 37 -11.95 -5.55 -3.65
CA LEU A 37 -12.57 -4.55 -4.52
C LEU A 37 -12.18 -4.77 -5.99
N THR A 38 -10.90 -5.09 -6.24
CA THR A 38 -10.36 -5.45 -7.55
C THR A 38 -9.57 -6.76 -7.52
N GLY A 39 -9.14 -7.19 -6.34
CA GLY A 39 -8.44 -8.44 -6.10
C GLY A 39 -9.35 -9.66 -6.25
N LYS A 40 -8.75 -10.83 -6.44
CA LYS A 40 -9.47 -12.11 -6.55
C LYS A 40 -8.82 -13.13 -5.62
N LYS A 41 -9.63 -13.81 -4.81
CA LYS A 41 -9.15 -14.91 -3.96
C LYS A 41 -8.37 -15.96 -4.75
N SER A 42 -8.83 -16.27 -5.97
CA SER A 42 -8.18 -17.24 -6.85
C SER A 42 -6.72 -16.93 -7.23
N ASN A 43 -6.26 -15.71 -6.99
CA ASN A 43 -4.86 -15.33 -7.25
C ASN A 43 -3.91 -15.86 -6.16
N ILE A 44 -4.43 -16.13 -4.96
CA ILE A 44 -3.61 -16.54 -3.79
C ILE A 44 -4.15 -17.77 -3.05
N ASP A 45 -5.35 -18.28 -3.35
CA ASP A 45 -5.99 -19.39 -2.64
C ASP A 45 -5.26 -20.74 -2.80
N LYS A 46 -4.34 -20.85 -3.77
CA LYS A 46 -3.52 -22.03 -4.01
C LYS A 46 -2.12 -21.94 -3.39
N LEU A 47 -1.82 -20.84 -2.69
CA LEU A 47 -0.54 -20.61 -2.05
C LEU A 47 -0.58 -21.13 -0.62
N ASP A 48 0.31 -22.06 -0.28
CA ASP A 48 0.47 -22.55 1.07
C ASP A 48 1.22 -21.51 1.94
N ASN A 49 0.91 -21.50 3.24
CA ASN A 49 1.59 -20.64 4.23
C ASN A 49 1.36 -19.12 4.06
N VAL A 50 0.21 -18.73 3.54
CA VAL A 50 -0.26 -17.34 3.50
C VAL A 50 -1.39 -17.16 4.50
N GLU A 51 -1.23 -16.20 5.42
CA GLU A 51 -2.33 -15.72 6.25
C GLU A 51 -3.12 -14.67 5.47
N THR A 52 -4.45 -14.73 5.47
CA THR A 52 -5.28 -13.81 4.69
C THR A 52 -6.39 -13.19 5.52
N ILE A 53 -6.57 -11.89 5.40
CA ILE A 53 -7.71 -11.13 5.90
C ILE A 53 -8.40 -10.48 4.70
N TYR A 54 -9.64 -10.87 4.46
CA TYR A 54 -10.46 -10.31 3.39
C TYR A 54 -11.40 -9.25 3.96
N ASP A 55 -10.85 -8.06 4.20
CA ASP A 55 -11.55 -6.93 4.79
C ASP A 55 -10.85 -5.62 4.40
N ASP A 56 -11.51 -4.49 4.66
CA ASP A 56 -10.90 -3.18 4.49
C ASP A 56 -9.66 -3.02 5.37
N LEU A 57 -8.64 -2.40 4.80
CA LEU A 57 -7.35 -2.19 5.46
C LEU A 57 -7.48 -1.44 6.79
N GLY A 58 -8.39 -0.46 6.84
CA GLY A 58 -8.64 0.36 8.02
C GLY A 58 -9.61 -0.26 9.04
N SER A 59 -10.09 -1.49 8.82
CA SER A 59 -10.99 -2.16 9.76
C SER A 59 -10.26 -2.60 11.04
N ASP A 60 -11.01 -2.70 12.12
CA ASP A 60 -10.47 -3.18 13.38
C ASP A 60 -9.92 -4.60 13.30
N ALA A 61 -10.52 -5.46 12.46
CA ALA A 61 -10.06 -6.83 12.25
C ALA A 61 -8.70 -6.84 11.54
N SER A 62 -8.56 -6.08 10.45
CA SER A 62 -7.30 -5.94 9.71
C SER A 62 -6.19 -5.36 10.58
N LEU A 63 -6.47 -4.28 11.30
CA LEU A 63 -5.47 -3.61 12.15
C LEU A 63 -5.01 -4.48 13.32
N ARG A 64 -5.92 -5.27 13.94
CA ARG A 64 -5.54 -6.25 14.99
C ARG A 64 -4.71 -7.41 14.43
N ALA A 65 -5.06 -7.92 13.24
CA ALA A 65 -4.30 -8.99 12.60
C ALA A 65 -2.87 -8.52 12.27
N ILE A 66 -2.71 -7.31 11.73
CA ILE A 66 -1.41 -6.70 11.43
C ILE A 66 -0.56 -6.57 12.70
N GLU A 67 -1.13 -6.06 13.79
CA GLU A 67 -0.45 -5.94 15.07
C GLU A 67 -0.01 -7.29 15.63
N THR A 68 -0.89 -8.29 15.59
CA THR A 68 -0.59 -9.65 16.05
C THR A 68 0.47 -10.32 15.18
N PHE A 69 0.39 -10.15 13.88
CA PHE A 69 1.36 -10.70 12.94
C PHE A 69 2.74 -10.07 13.12
N ASN A 70 2.81 -8.79 13.46
CA ASN A 70 4.05 -8.03 13.72
C ASN A 70 5.05 -8.16 12.56
N PRO A 71 4.81 -7.55 11.39
CA PRO A 71 5.64 -7.69 10.20
C PRO A 71 6.98 -6.96 10.32
N ASP A 72 8.03 -7.47 9.65
CA ASP A 72 9.33 -6.79 9.49
C ASP A 72 9.29 -5.75 8.36
N VAL A 73 8.46 -6.01 7.34
CA VAL A 73 8.28 -5.17 6.14
C VAL A 73 6.82 -5.11 5.75
N CYS A 74 6.38 -3.95 5.30
CA CYS A 74 5.07 -3.76 4.70
C CYS A 74 5.21 -3.33 3.23
N PHE A 75 4.58 -4.08 2.33
CA PHE A 75 4.37 -3.70 0.93
C PHE A 75 2.93 -3.22 0.78
N HIS A 76 2.76 -1.91 0.68
CA HIS A 76 1.45 -1.30 0.54
C HIS A 76 1.09 -1.11 -0.93
N LEU A 77 0.32 -2.09 -1.47
CA LEU A 77 -0.14 -2.13 -2.85
C LEU A 77 -1.66 -1.95 -2.98
N ALA A 78 -2.39 -2.02 -1.86
CA ALA A 78 -3.83 -1.78 -1.84
C ALA A 78 -4.15 -0.35 -2.29
N ALA A 79 -5.04 -0.22 -3.24
CA ALA A 79 -5.53 1.07 -3.71
C ALA A 79 -6.85 0.90 -4.49
N GLN A 80 -7.72 1.89 -4.42
CA GLN A 80 -8.66 2.18 -5.49
C GLN A 80 -7.85 2.84 -6.62
N SER A 81 -7.64 2.16 -7.75
CA SER A 81 -6.66 2.58 -8.78
C SER A 81 -7.27 3.29 -10.00
N SER A 82 -8.61 3.41 -10.05
CA SER A 82 -9.29 4.04 -11.17
C SER A 82 -9.42 5.55 -10.99
N VAL A 83 -8.79 6.31 -11.87
CA VAL A 83 -8.94 7.78 -11.90
C VAL A 83 -10.39 8.16 -12.15
N VAL A 84 -11.11 7.40 -13.01
CA VAL A 84 -12.53 7.67 -13.32
C VAL A 84 -13.38 7.54 -12.06
N ILE A 85 -13.26 6.44 -11.32
CA ILE A 85 -13.98 6.23 -10.06
C ILE A 85 -13.63 7.33 -9.04
N SER A 86 -12.38 7.78 -8.98
CA SER A 86 -11.99 8.86 -8.07
C SER A 86 -12.69 10.19 -8.34
N VAL A 87 -13.08 10.46 -9.61
CA VAL A 87 -13.84 11.64 -9.98
C VAL A 87 -15.33 11.44 -9.67
N GLU A 88 -15.87 10.24 -9.89
CA GLU A 88 -17.27 9.91 -9.62
C GLU A 88 -17.57 9.84 -8.11
N ASP A 89 -16.66 9.25 -7.34
CA ASP A 89 -16.77 9.13 -5.87
C ASP A 89 -15.44 9.48 -5.18
N PRO A 90 -15.13 10.75 -4.99
CA PRO A 90 -13.89 11.18 -4.36
C PRO A 90 -13.81 10.82 -2.87
N LEU A 91 -14.92 10.61 -2.17
CA LEU A 91 -14.92 10.20 -0.77
C LEU A 91 -14.48 8.75 -0.63
N LEU A 92 -14.98 7.87 -1.49
CA LEU A 92 -14.51 6.48 -1.57
C LEU A 92 -13.01 6.41 -1.87
N ASP A 93 -12.55 7.22 -2.83
CA ASP A 93 -11.14 7.27 -3.20
C ASP A 93 -10.25 7.71 -2.02
N PHE A 94 -10.62 8.80 -1.33
CA PHE A 94 -9.88 9.29 -0.17
C PHE A 94 -9.89 8.32 1.00
N GLU A 95 -10.99 7.62 1.24
CA GLU A 95 -11.04 6.59 2.28
C GLU A 95 -10.02 5.49 1.99
N HIS A 96 -10.01 4.93 0.77
CA HIS A 96 -9.13 3.82 0.42
C HIS A 96 -7.67 4.23 0.19
N ASN A 97 -7.43 5.40 -0.42
CA ASN A 97 -6.10 5.79 -0.86
C ASN A 97 -5.36 6.71 0.11
N LEU A 98 -6.03 7.25 1.13
CA LEU A 98 -5.43 8.15 2.11
C LEU A 98 -5.74 7.76 3.56
N LEU A 99 -7.01 7.68 3.96
CA LEU A 99 -7.36 7.51 5.37
C LEU A 99 -7.00 6.11 5.90
N GLN A 100 -7.34 5.05 5.16
CA GLN A 100 -6.99 3.69 5.56
C GLN A 100 -5.48 3.46 5.61
N PRO A 101 -4.66 3.91 4.62
CA PRO A 101 -3.21 3.86 4.72
C PRO A 101 -2.62 4.63 5.91
N ILE A 102 -3.20 5.77 6.29
CA ILE A 102 -2.76 6.51 7.49
C ILE A 102 -3.03 5.68 8.75
N LYS A 103 -4.20 5.04 8.88
CA LYS A 103 -4.51 4.11 9.99
C LYS A 103 -3.51 2.94 10.02
N LEU A 104 -3.16 2.38 8.86
CA LEU A 104 -2.12 1.36 8.75
C LEU A 104 -0.77 1.86 9.28
N LEU A 105 -0.30 3.03 8.83
CA LEU A 105 0.97 3.61 9.29
C LEU A 105 0.95 3.85 10.80
N GLN A 106 -0.14 4.39 11.35
CA GLN A 106 -0.32 4.57 12.79
C GLN A 106 -0.20 3.23 13.55
N LYS A 107 -0.67 2.13 12.98
CA LYS A 107 -0.52 0.81 13.57
C LYS A 107 0.92 0.30 13.44
N LEU A 108 1.53 0.40 12.25
CA LEU A 108 2.86 -0.14 11.97
C LEU A 108 3.98 0.53 12.80
N ILE A 109 3.88 1.80 13.12
CA ILE A 109 4.89 2.49 13.96
C ILE A 109 4.98 1.92 15.39
N HIS A 110 4.01 1.11 15.81
CA HIS A 110 3.99 0.41 17.10
C HIS A 110 4.34 -1.08 16.98
N THR A 111 4.79 -1.53 15.83
CA THR A 111 5.28 -2.88 15.55
C THR A 111 6.80 -2.89 15.32
N ASP A 112 7.36 -4.08 15.06
CA ASP A 112 8.78 -4.22 14.71
C ASP A 112 9.08 -3.92 13.23
N CYS A 113 8.13 -3.38 12.48
CA CYS A 113 8.28 -3.06 11.06
C CYS A 113 9.43 -2.08 10.83
N LYS A 114 10.39 -2.48 9.97
CA LYS A 114 11.61 -1.69 9.66
C LYS A 114 11.54 -1.03 8.30
N LYS A 115 10.64 -1.49 7.42
CA LYS A 115 10.54 -0.93 6.08
C LYS A 115 9.09 -0.87 5.61
N PHE A 116 8.71 0.29 5.09
CA PHE A 116 7.45 0.54 4.40
C PHE A 116 7.70 0.81 2.92
N VAL A 117 7.17 -0.02 2.05
CA VAL A 117 7.28 0.13 0.58
C VAL A 117 5.92 0.50 0.05
N PHE A 118 5.82 1.67 -0.58
CA PHE A 118 4.57 2.22 -1.07
C PHE A 118 4.53 2.29 -2.60
N SER A 119 3.50 1.71 -3.20
CA SER A 119 3.23 1.90 -4.62
C SER A 119 2.52 3.24 -4.86
N SER A 120 3.27 4.26 -5.21
CA SER A 120 2.75 5.56 -5.62
C SER A 120 2.27 5.53 -7.08
N SER A 121 2.12 6.67 -7.74
CA SER A 121 1.60 6.75 -9.12
C SER A 121 2.34 7.80 -9.94
N GLY A 122 3.37 7.37 -10.68
CA GLY A 122 4.13 8.27 -11.57
C GLY A 122 3.30 8.94 -12.66
N GLY A 123 2.17 8.33 -13.06
CA GLY A 123 1.28 8.90 -14.09
C GLY A 123 0.26 9.93 -13.59
N THR A 124 0.14 10.15 -12.27
CA THR A 124 -0.92 11.02 -11.75
C THR A 124 -0.46 12.06 -10.73
N ILE A 125 0.65 11.81 -10.02
CA ILE A 125 1.13 12.74 -8.97
C ILE A 125 1.85 13.95 -9.54
N PHE A 126 2.36 13.88 -10.76
CA PHE A 126 3.13 14.95 -11.42
C PHE A 126 2.27 15.91 -12.23
N GLY A 127 0.94 15.71 -12.32
CA GLY A 127 0.06 16.53 -13.14
C GLY A 127 0.43 16.48 -14.62
N GLU A 128 0.40 17.64 -15.30
CA GLU A 128 0.81 17.82 -16.70
C GLU A 128 2.32 18.12 -16.76
N PRO A 129 3.20 17.16 -17.06
CA PRO A 129 4.64 17.40 -17.03
C PRO A 129 5.10 18.18 -18.25
N ASN A 130 6.01 19.13 -18.05
CA ASN A 130 6.63 19.91 -19.14
C ASN A 130 7.75 19.13 -19.87
N VAL A 131 8.29 18.07 -19.26
CA VAL A 131 9.39 17.27 -19.79
C VAL A 131 9.03 15.78 -19.70
N ILE A 132 9.23 15.05 -20.80
CA ILE A 132 9.01 13.61 -20.90
C ILE A 132 10.29 12.94 -21.42
N PRO A 133 10.88 11.94 -20.74
CA PRO A 133 10.41 11.35 -19.48
C PRO A 133 10.58 12.29 -18.28
N THR A 134 9.57 12.30 -17.39
CA THR A 134 9.57 13.11 -16.19
C THR A 134 10.47 12.47 -15.13
N SER A 135 11.43 13.23 -14.58
CA SER A 135 12.22 12.77 -13.45
C SER A 135 11.62 13.24 -12.12
N GLU A 136 11.97 12.56 -11.04
CA GLU A 136 11.56 12.97 -9.68
C GLU A 136 12.06 14.38 -9.30
N LYS A 137 13.14 14.86 -9.96
CA LYS A 137 13.72 16.19 -9.72
C LYS A 137 12.99 17.31 -10.46
N ASP A 138 12.32 16.98 -11.56
CA ASP A 138 11.61 17.94 -12.42
C ASP A 138 10.13 18.08 -12.03
N TYR A 139 9.83 17.67 -10.81
CA TYR A 139 8.48 17.71 -10.24
C TYR A 139 8.00 19.17 -10.08
N ALA A 140 7.13 19.60 -10.95
CA ALA A 140 6.57 20.96 -10.93
C ALA A 140 5.04 21.02 -11.04
N GLY A 141 4.37 19.86 -11.21
CA GLY A 141 2.94 19.80 -11.42
C GLY A 141 2.13 19.46 -10.18
N GLU A 142 0.86 19.85 -10.20
CA GLU A 142 -0.14 19.40 -9.22
C GLU A 142 -1.03 18.32 -9.82
N PRO A 143 -1.43 17.30 -9.04
CA PRO A 143 -2.35 16.28 -9.51
C PRO A 143 -3.67 16.88 -10.03
N VAL A 144 -4.19 16.32 -11.12
CA VAL A 144 -5.43 16.78 -11.75
C VAL A 144 -6.64 15.89 -11.43
N SER A 145 -6.49 14.93 -10.52
CA SER A 145 -7.56 14.02 -10.11
C SER A 145 -7.54 13.75 -8.60
N PRO A 146 -8.69 13.40 -7.98
CA PRO A 146 -8.74 12.99 -6.57
C PRO A 146 -7.76 11.86 -6.25
N TYR A 147 -7.68 10.84 -7.12
CA TYR A 147 -6.70 9.75 -7.01
C TYR A 147 -5.25 10.26 -6.91
N GLY A 148 -4.86 11.15 -7.84
CA GLY A 148 -3.51 11.72 -7.84
C GLY A 148 -3.25 12.56 -6.59
N VAL A 149 -4.23 13.35 -6.13
CA VAL A 149 -4.15 14.12 -4.88
C VAL A 149 -3.98 13.18 -3.69
N ALA A 150 -4.78 12.12 -3.57
CA ALA A 150 -4.68 11.17 -2.47
C ALA A 150 -3.30 10.49 -2.43
N LYS A 151 -2.79 10.02 -3.59
CA LYS A 151 -1.47 9.40 -3.70
C LYS A 151 -0.33 10.36 -3.32
N LYS A 152 -0.39 11.62 -3.81
CA LYS A 152 0.59 12.65 -3.44
C LYS A 152 0.54 12.96 -1.95
N LYS A 153 -0.66 13.14 -1.40
CA LYS A 153 -0.81 13.42 0.03
C LYS A 153 -0.36 12.25 0.91
N LEU A 154 -0.58 11.02 0.50
CA LEU A 154 -0.05 9.87 1.22
C LEU A 154 1.49 9.87 1.23
N ASN A 155 2.17 10.25 0.13
CA ASN A 155 3.63 10.43 0.14
C ASN A 155 4.04 11.44 1.22
N ASP A 156 3.38 12.63 1.27
CA ASP A 156 3.67 13.66 2.26
C ASP A 156 3.47 13.12 3.70
N PHE A 157 2.40 12.34 3.95
CA PHE A 157 2.13 11.74 5.26
C PHE A 157 3.13 10.66 5.64
N ILE A 158 3.57 9.81 4.69
CA ILE A 158 4.59 8.79 4.93
C ILE A 158 5.88 9.46 5.42
N GLU A 159 6.35 10.48 4.71
CA GLU A 159 7.53 11.24 5.08
C GLU A 159 7.40 11.84 6.48
N LEU A 160 6.31 12.58 6.72
CA LEU A 160 6.05 13.23 8.00
C LEU A 160 5.95 12.24 9.17
N MET A 161 5.23 11.13 8.99
CA MET A 161 4.98 10.16 10.06
C MET A 161 6.20 9.30 10.37
N LEU A 162 7.09 9.06 9.40
CA LEU A 162 8.25 8.18 9.54
C LEU A 162 9.57 8.92 9.74
N GLN A 163 9.60 10.26 9.64
CA GLN A 163 10.80 11.09 9.72
C GLN A 163 11.71 10.75 10.92
N ASP A 164 11.11 10.56 12.11
CA ASP A 164 11.85 10.28 13.35
C ASP A 164 11.61 8.85 13.86
N LYS A 165 11.19 7.94 12.98
CA LYS A 165 10.91 6.55 13.34
C LYS A 165 12.01 5.61 12.85
N ASN A 166 12.15 4.49 13.53
CA ASN A 166 13.10 3.44 13.12
C ASN A 166 12.50 2.56 11.98
N MET A 167 11.83 3.20 11.03
CA MET A 167 11.20 2.58 9.87
C MET A 167 11.60 3.38 8.63
N SER A 168 12.34 2.74 7.72
CA SER A 168 12.66 3.33 6.42
C SER A 168 11.47 3.19 5.46
N TYR A 169 11.38 4.06 4.46
CA TYR A 169 10.35 4.01 3.43
C TYR A 169 10.92 4.16 2.02
N SER A 170 10.20 3.72 1.03
CA SER A 170 10.52 3.88 -0.40
C SER A 170 9.27 3.69 -1.27
#